data_25863c983b0f9dc174ce509569b83eff
#
_entry.id   25863c983b0f9dc174ce509569b83eff
#
_cell.length_a   1.000
_cell.length_b   1.000
_cell.length_c   1.000
_cell.angle_alpha   90.00
_cell.angle_beta   90.00
_cell.angle_gamma   90.00
#
_symmetry.space_group_name_H-M   'P 1'
#
loop_
_entity.id
_entity.type
_entity.pdbx_description
1 polymer ?
#
loop_
_entity_poly.entity_id
_entity_poly.type
_entity_poly.pdbx_seq_one_letter_code
_entity_poly.pdbx_strand_id
1 'polypeptide(L)'
;MSLFEILAKALNISLINAAIRIATPILFAALCASITQNAGILLIGTEGIMLMGAFIAVALGYLTGSWILGVLAAMLCGMLVAGILAVGKIRYNASMPAICTGMNMFALYFTRFLLQSVFHISGTLADPRIPSIPVINFGFLSEGSVLATIFNGFCYTDWFAFIAVILLSFFLYKTPVGLRLRAVGYHPMAAETAGISVKRIQYFAIFF
;
A
#
# COMPACT_ATOMS: atom_id res chain seq x y z
N MET A 1 30.92 -0.86 -27.72
CA MET A 1 30.36 -0.15 -26.54
C MET A 1 30.95 -0.78 -25.30
N SER A 2 31.73 -0.03 -24.55
CA SER A 2 32.27 -0.55 -23.27
C SER A 2 31.15 -0.73 -22.24
N LEU A 3 31.32 -1.71 -21.37
CA LEU A 3 30.37 -1.98 -20.28
C LEU A 3 30.10 -0.70 -19.44
N PHE A 4 31.07 0.16 -19.36
CA PHE A 4 31.03 1.47 -18.69
C PHE A 4 30.08 2.47 -19.39
N GLU A 5 30.04 2.48 -20.72
CA GLU A 5 29.14 3.35 -21.50
C GLU A 5 27.69 2.88 -21.39
N ILE A 6 27.47 1.56 -21.30
CA ILE A 6 26.13 0.98 -21.06
C ILE A 6 25.66 1.32 -19.67
N LEU A 7 26.50 1.20 -18.64
CA LEU A 7 26.20 1.58 -17.25
C LEU A 7 25.94 3.08 -17.11
N ALA A 8 26.75 3.93 -17.72
CA ALA A 8 26.57 5.38 -17.69
C ALA A 8 25.28 5.83 -18.40
N LYS A 9 24.89 5.16 -19.49
CA LYS A 9 23.61 5.38 -20.17
C LYS A 9 22.43 4.85 -19.38
N ALA A 10 22.57 3.74 -18.63
CA ALA A 10 21.56 3.15 -17.78
C ALA A 10 21.33 3.95 -16.49
N LEU A 11 22.39 4.57 -15.93
CA LEU A 11 22.32 5.45 -14.75
C LEU A 11 21.83 6.87 -15.12
N ASN A 12 20.81 6.96 -15.94
CA ASN A 12 20.20 8.23 -16.30
C ASN A 12 19.30 8.75 -15.16
N ILE A 13 19.19 10.07 -15.04
CA ILE A 13 18.33 10.72 -14.01
C ILE A 13 16.88 10.23 -14.11
N SER A 14 16.41 9.87 -15.30
CA SER A 14 15.09 9.25 -15.53
C SER A 14 14.91 7.91 -14.82
N LEU A 15 15.99 7.17 -14.55
CA LEU A 15 15.95 5.92 -13.78
C LEU A 15 15.56 6.18 -12.33
N ILE A 16 16.03 7.27 -11.74
CA ILE A 16 15.68 7.65 -10.35
C ILE A 16 14.19 7.96 -10.27
N ASN A 17 13.64 8.69 -11.23
CA ASN A 17 12.21 8.97 -11.30
C ASN A 17 11.38 7.67 -11.41
N ALA A 18 11.76 6.77 -12.32
CA ALA A 18 11.10 5.48 -12.49
C ALA A 18 11.19 4.62 -11.22
N ALA A 19 12.35 4.60 -10.55
CA ALA A 19 12.56 3.85 -9.31
C ALA A 19 11.65 4.35 -8.19
N ILE A 20 11.49 5.67 -8.00
CA ILE A 20 10.62 6.26 -6.99
C ILE A 20 9.16 5.88 -7.26
N ARG A 21 8.70 5.97 -8.51
CA ARG A 21 7.33 5.59 -8.89
C ARG A 21 7.01 4.12 -8.62
N ILE A 22 7.96 3.23 -8.90
CA ILE A 22 7.81 1.79 -8.62
C ILE A 22 7.89 1.52 -7.11
N ALA A 23 8.67 2.30 -6.36
CA ALA A 23 8.80 2.15 -4.91
C ALA A 23 7.55 2.63 -4.14
N THR A 24 6.73 3.52 -4.69
CA THR A 24 5.55 4.09 -4.01
C THR A 24 4.58 3.03 -3.45
N PRO A 25 4.12 2.03 -4.22
CA PRO A 25 3.23 0.99 -3.68
C PRO A 25 3.90 0.18 -2.56
N ILE A 26 5.20 -0.12 -2.72
CA ILE A 26 5.98 -0.86 -1.72
C ILE A 26 6.09 -0.04 -0.44
N LEU A 27 6.23 1.27 -0.55
CA LEU A 27 6.31 2.20 0.57
C LEU A 27 4.98 2.21 1.36
N PHE A 28 3.82 2.25 0.71
CA PHE A 28 2.53 2.13 1.38
C PHE A 28 2.38 0.78 2.12
N ALA A 29 2.80 -0.32 1.50
CA ALA A 29 2.80 -1.63 2.15
C ALA A 29 3.72 -1.66 3.39
N ALA A 30 4.89 -1.04 3.29
CA ALA A 30 5.84 -0.94 4.41
C ALA A 30 5.30 -0.07 5.56
N LEU A 31 4.59 1.03 5.26
CA LEU A 31 3.93 1.86 6.27
C LEU A 31 2.84 1.08 7.00
N CYS A 32 2.00 0.35 6.27
CA CYS A 32 0.97 -0.51 6.85
C CYS A 32 1.60 -1.60 7.75
N ALA A 33 2.63 -2.28 7.26
CA ALA A 33 3.37 -3.29 8.01
C ALA A 33 4.03 -2.71 9.27
N SER A 34 4.57 -1.49 9.19
CA SER A 34 5.16 -0.79 10.34
C SER A 34 4.15 -0.54 11.46
N ILE A 35 2.93 -0.10 11.14
CA ILE A 35 1.89 0.14 12.14
C ILE A 35 1.48 -1.17 12.82
N THR A 36 1.19 -2.20 12.03
CA THR A 36 0.72 -3.49 12.54
C THR A 36 1.80 -4.21 13.35
N GLN A 37 3.06 -4.10 12.94
CA GLN A 37 4.20 -4.67 13.68
C GLN A 37 4.41 -3.98 15.02
N ASN A 38 4.24 -2.65 15.10
CA ASN A 38 4.27 -1.91 16.36
C ASN A 38 3.09 -2.26 17.29
N ALA A 39 2.01 -2.84 16.78
CA ALA A 39 0.91 -3.40 17.58
C ALA A 39 1.10 -4.89 17.94
N GLY A 40 2.25 -5.48 17.62
CA GLY A 40 2.56 -6.89 17.87
C GLY A 40 1.91 -7.87 16.87
N ILE A 41 1.52 -7.38 15.68
CA ILE A 41 0.91 -8.20 14.64
C ILE A 41 1.80 -8.19 13.39
N LEU A 42 2.35 -9.34 13.02
CA LEU A 42 3.15 -9.49 11.80
C LEU A 42 2.22 -9.70 10.60
N LEU A 43 1.87 -8.62 9.89
CA LEU A 43 0.99 -8.65 8.74
C LEU A 43 1.77 -8.91 7.44
N ILE A 44 1.91 -10.19 7.06
CA ILE A 44 2.55 -10.61 5.79
C ILE A 44 1.55 -10.61 4.63
N GLY A 45 0.25 -10.41 4.92
CA GLY A 45 -0.84 -10.44 3.94
C GLY A 45 -1.02 -9.16 3.10
N THR A 46 -0.11 -8.20 3.20
CA THR A 46 -0.17 -6.92 2.47
C THR A 46 -0.18 -7.11 0.96
N GLU A 47 0.51 -8.13 0.44
CA GLU A 47 0.53 -8.46 -0.99
C GLU A 47 -0.87 -8.81 -1.51
N GLY A 48 -1.61 -9.69 -0.80
CA GLY A 48 -2.97 -10.04 -1.17
C GLY A 48 -3.94 -8.86 -1.08
N ILE A 49 -3.78 -8.01 -0.05
CA ILE A 49 -4.59 -6.79 0.11
C ILE A 49 -4.34 -5.84 -1.06
N MET A 50 -3.08 -5.62 -1.44
CA MET A 50 -2.70 -4.76 -2.55
C MET A 50 -3.25 -5.30 -3.89
N LEU A 51 -3.15 -6.61 -4.12
CA LEU A 51 -3.62 -7.25 -5.35
C LEU A 51 -5.14 -7.12 -5.51
N MET A 52 -5.91 -7.39 -4.44
CA MET A 52 -7.36 -7.21 -4.42
C MET A 52 -7.76 -5.75 -4.60
N GLY A 53 -7.07 -4.84 -3.91
CA GLY A 53 -7.29 -3.40 -4.06
C GLY A 53 -7.01 -2.91 -5.48
N ALA A 54 -5.90 -3.32 -6.09
CA ALA A 54 -5.54 -2.96 -7.46
C ALA A 54 -6.58 -3.48 -8.47
N PHE A 55 -7.04 -4.72 -8.32
CA PHE A 55 -8.09 -5.27 -9.18
C PHE A 55 -9.39 -4.45 -9.09
N ILE A 56 -9.86 -4.16 -7.88
CA ILE A 56 -11.09 -3.38 -7.66
C ILE A 56 -10.95 -1.94 -8.16
N ALA A 57 -9.78 -1.31 -7.97
CA ALA A 57 -9.50 0.03 -8.50
C ALA A 57 -9.64 0.08 -10.02
N VAL A 58 -9.04 -0.89 -10.71
CA VAL A 58 -9.08 -0.99 -12.18
C VAL A 58 -10.48 -1.34 -12.66
N ALA A 59 -11.16 -2.32 -12.05
CA ALA A 59 -12.49 -2.74 -12.44
C ALA A 59 -13.53 -1.62 -12.29
N LEU A 60 -13.54 -0.90 -11.18
CA LEU A 60 -14.44 0.22 -10.95
C LEU A 60 -14.03 1.46 -11.73
N GLY A 61 -12.74 1.71 -11.91
CA GLY A 61 -12.26 2.77 -12.80
C GLY A 61 -12.73 2.58 -14.23
N TYR A 62 -12.70 1.35 -14.74
CA TYR A 62 -13.21 0.98 -16.06
C TYR A 62 -14.73 1.21 -16.18
N LEU A 63 -15.51 0.83 -15.15
CA LEU A 63 -16.97 0.96 -15.16
C LEU A 63 -17.44 2.41 -14.97
N THR A 64 -16.77 3.18 -14.13
CA THR A 64 -17.20 4.53 -13.74
C THR A 64 -16.51 5.66 -14.50
N GLY A 65 -15.39 5.37 -15.16
CA GLY A 65 -14.57 6.39 -15.83
C GLY A 65 -13.91 7.39 -14.87
N SER A 66 -13.95 7.15 -13.55
CA SER A 66 -13.41 8.04 -12.52
C SER A 66 -12.33 7.35 -11.72
N TRP A 67 -11.12 7.92 -11.70
CA TRP A 67 -10.01 7.40 -10.90
C TRP A 67 -10.25 7.52 -9.39
N ILE A 68 -10.98 8.56 -8.93
CA ILE A 68 -11.28 8.79 -7.51
C ILE A 68 -12.16 7.67 -6.95
N LEU A 69 -13.22 7.29 -7.69
CA LEU A 69 -14.09 6.19 -7.28
C LEU A 69 -13.34 4.85 -7.25
N GLY A 70 -12.43 4.63 -8.19
CA GLY A 70 -11.55 3.46 -8.19
C GLY A 70 -10.68 3.38 -6.94
N VAL A 71 -10.05 4.49 -6.55
CA VAL A 71 -9.22 4.55 -5.33
C VAL A 71 -10.05 4.33 -4.06
N LEU A 72 -11.21 4.99 -3.94
CA LEU A 72 -12.09 4.81 -2.77
C LEU A 72 -12.56 3.36 -2.63
N ALA A 73 -12.92 2.74 -3.73
CA ALA A 73 -13.33 1.34 -3.74
C ALA A 73 -12.18 0.38 -3.38
N ALA A 74 -10.98 0.66 -3.85
CA ALA A 74 -9.78 -0.10 -3.46
C ALA A 74 -9.51 0.01 -1.95
N MET A 75 -9.67 1.20 -1.37
CA MET A 75 -9.54 1.40 0.08
C MET A 75 -10.59 0.58 0.86
N LEU A 76 -11.85 0.61 0.43
CA LEU A 76 -12.90 -0.17 1.08
C LEU A 76 -12.64 -1.69 0.95
N CYS A 77 -12.23 -2.16 -0.22
CA CYS A 77 -11.85 -3.56 -0.41
C CYS A 77 -10.68 -3.96 0.49
N GLY A 78 -9.64 -3.12 0.55
CA GLY A 78 -8.50 -3.32 1.43
C GLY A 78 -8.91 -3.43 2.90
N MET A 79 -9.80 -2.56 3.37
CA MET A 79 -10.34 -2.62 4.73
C MET A 79 -11.12 -3.92 4.98
N LEU A 80 -11.93 -4.39 4.03
CA LEU A 80 -12.67 -5.64 4.18
C LEU A 80 -11.73 -6.84 4.30
N VAL A 81 -10.73 -6.93 3.43
CA VAL A 81 -9.73 -8.02 3.47
C VAL A 81 -8.91 -7.95 4.76
N ALA A 82 -8.46 -6.76 5.17
CA ALA A 82 -7.77 -6.54 6.43
C ALA A 82 -8.66 -6.91 7.63
N GLY A 83 -9.96 -6.61 7.57
CA GLY A 83 -10.94 -7.00 8.58
C GLY A 83 -11.06 -8.51 8.76
N ILE A 84 -11.05 -9.28 7.67
CA ILE A 84 -11.06 -10.75 7.72
C ILE A 84 -9.80 -11.26 8.43
N LEU A 85 -8.63 -10.72 8.09
CA LEU A 85 -7.36 -11.07 8.74
C LEU A 85 -7.36 -10.70 10.23
N ALA A 86 -7.90 -9.53 10.58
CA ALA A 86 -8.04 -9.05 11.95
C ALA A 86 -8.90 -9.99 12.79
N VAL A 87 -10.06 -10.40 12.28
CA VAL A 87 -10.96 -11.34 12.96
C VAL A 87 -10.30 -12.71 13.15
N GLY A 88 -9.61 -13.22 12.12
CA GLY A 88 -8.86 -14.46 12.19
C GLY A 88 -7.80 -14.44 13.30
N LYS A 89 -7.06 -13.36 13.42
CA LYS A 89 -6.01 -13.20 14.44
C LYS A 89 -6.58 -12.93 15.82
N ILE A 90 -7.45 -11.92 15.96
CA ILE A 90 -7.81 -11.37 17.27
C ILE A 90 -8.94 -12.19 17.92
N ARG A 91 -9.88 -12.71 17.12
CA ARG A 91 -11.01 -13.50 17.64
C ARG A 91 -10.70 -14.98 17.74
N TYR A 92 -10.07 -15.54 16.70
CA TYR A 92 -9.79 -16.99 16.61
C TYR A 92 -8.36 -17.34 17.03
N ASN A 93 -7.52 -16.36 17.33
CA ASN A 93 -6.12 -16.53 17.73
C ASN A 93 -5.31 -17.42 16.75
N ALA A 94 -5.68 -17.38 15.48
CA ALA A 94 -4.99 -18.17 14.46
C ALA A 94 -3.58 -17.62 14.19
N SER A 95 -2.70 -18.49 13.65
CA SER A 95 -1.34 -18.07 13.31
C SER A 95 -1.36 -17.08 12.14
N MET A 96 -0.84 -15.86 12.37
CA MET A 96 -0.88 -14.78 11.36
C MET A 96 -0.21 -15.17 10.05
N PRO A 97 0.98 -15.82 10.04
CA PRO A 97 1.60 -16.25 8.79
C PRO A 97 0.72 -17.19 7.94
N ALA A 98 0.04 -18.15 8.59
CA ALA A 98 -0.79 -19.11 7.86
C ALA A 98 -2.01 -18.44 7.20
N ILE A 99 -2.71 -17.55 7.94
CA ILE A 99 -3.87 -16.81 7.40
C ILE A 99 -3.42 -15.89 6.26
N CYS A 100 -2.30 -15.18 6.43
CA CYS A 100 -1.78 -14.26 5.42
C CYS A 100 -1.37 -14.99 4.15
N THR A 101 -0.68 -16.13 4.25
CA THR A 101 -0.30 -16.94 3.10
C THR A 101 -1.54 -17.45 2.36
N GLY A 102 -2.53 -17.97 3.10
CA GLY A 102 -3.80 -18.38 2.50
C GLY A 102 -4.53 -17.24 1.79
N MET A 103 -4.55 -16.04 2.40
CA MET A 103 -5.17 -14.86 1.81
C MET A 103 -4.42 -14.39 0.55
N ASN A 104 -3.09 -14.40 0.54
CA ASN A 104 -2.30 -14.04 -0.64
C ASN A 104 -2.57 -14.99 -1.81
N MET A 105 -2.61 -16.30 -1.56
CA MET A 105 -2.97 -17.29 -2.58
C MET A 105 -4.42 -17.11 -3.07
N PHE A 106 -5.35 -16.92 -2.14
CA PHE A 106 -6.75 -16.64 -2.49
C PHE A 106 -6.86 -15.41 -3.37
N ALA A 107 -6.25 -14.30 -2.98
CA ALA A 107 -6.26 -13.06 -3.72
C ALA A 107 -5.71 -13.25 -5.15
N LEU A 108 -4.59 -13.98 -5.29
CA LEU A 108 -3.96 -14.23 -6.58
C LEU A 108 -4.88 -15.02 -7.55
N TYR A 109 -5.45 -16.12 -7.08
CA TYR A 109 -6.28 -16.95 -7.93
C TYR A 109 -7.67 -16.35 -8.16
N PHE A 110 -8.22 -15.69 -7.16
CA PHE A 110 -9.53 -15.04 -7.25
C PHE A 110 -9.50 -13.85 -8.22
N THR A 111 -8.48 -13.00 -8.17
CA THR A 111 -8.33 -11.89 -9.12
C THR A 111 -8.12 -12.37 -10.56
N ARG A 112 -7.33 -13.43 -10.75
CA ARG A 112 -7.16 -14.05 -12.08
C ARG A 112 -8.45 -14.64 -12.61
N PHE A 113 -9.20 -15.34 -11.76
CA PHE A 113 -10.50 -15.90 -12.12
C PHE A 113 -11.47 -14.80 -12.53
N LEU A 114 -11.55 -13.70 -11.78
CA LEU A 114 -12.42 -12.58 -12.11
C LEU A 114 -12.01 -11.87 -13.40
N LEU A 115 -10.70 -11.67 -13.64
CA LEU A 115 -10.21 -11.12 -14.90
C LEU A 115 -10.64 -11.95 -16.10
N GLN A 116 -10.53 -13.27 -15.99
CA GLN A 116 -10.89 -14.17 -17.08
C GLN A 116 -12.41 -14.30 -17.24
N SER A 117 -13.17 -14.38 -16.14
CA SER A 117 -14.62 -14.57 -16.15
C SER A 117 -15.40 -13.31 -16.56
N VAL A 118 -14.96 -12.14 -16.08
CA VAL A 118 -15.69 -10.87 -16.28
C VAL A 118 -15.19 -10.11 -17.50
N PHE A 119 -13.86 -10.04 -17.66
CA PHE A 119 -13.23 -9.25 -18.72
C PHE A 119 -12.76 -10.09 -19.93
N HIS A 120 -12.81 -11.43 -19.82
CA HIS A 120 -12.34 -12.39 -20.86
C HIS A 120 -10.88 -12.15 -21.29
N ILE A 121 -10.05 -11.61 -20.38
CA ILE A 121 -8.64 -11.27 -20.61
C ILE A 121 -7.76 -12.15 -19.76
N SER A 122 -6.75 -12.77 -20.38
CA SER A 122 -5.69 -13.49 -19.68
C SER A 122 -4.46 -12.58 -19.59
N GLY A 123 -4.20 -12.02 -18.39
CA GLY A 123 -3.05 -11.14 -18.16
C GLY A 123 -3.40 -9.80 -17.54
N THR A 124 -2.93 -8.71 -18.12
CA THR A 124 -3.17 -7.34 -17.65
C THR A 124 -4.28 -6.66 -18.43
N LEU A 125 -5.20 -6.02 -17.74
CA LEU A 125 -6.23 -5.19 -18.34
C LEU A 125 -5.61 -3.83 -18.71
N ALA A 126 -5.30 -3.64 -20.00
CA ALA A 126 -4.83 -2.39 -20.55
C ALA A 126 -5.86 -1.87 -21.56
N ASP A 127 -6.84 -1.10 -21.09
CA ASP A 127 -7.86 -0.46 -21.92
C ASP A 127 -7.72 1.08 -21.81
N PRO A 128 -7.80 1.83 -22.92
CA PRO A 128 -7.78 3.30 -22.91
C PRO A 128 -8.88 3.95 -22.06
N ARG A 129 -9.93 3.21 -21.73
CA ARG A 129 -11.03 3.67 -20.88
C ARG A 129 -10.69 3.71 -19.39
N ILE A 130 -9.57 3.10 -18.98
CA ILE A 130 -9.14 3.12 -17.59
C ILE A 130 -8.55 4.50 -17.31
N PRO A 131 -9.17 5.29 -16.41
CA PRO A 131 -8.68 6.62 -16.09
C PRO A 131 -7.33 6.51 -15.36
N SER A 132 -6.30 7.13 -15.92
CA SER A 132 -5.01 7.24 -15.24
C SER A 132 -5.08 8.31 -14.15
N ILE A 133 -4.34 8.08 -13.05
CA ILE A 133 -4.18 9.08 -12.00
C ILE A 133 -3.40 10.26 -12.61
N PRO A 134 -3.88 11.52 -12.47
CA PRO A 134 -3.22 12.66 -13.06
C PRO A 134 -1.81 12.86 -12.50
N VAL A 135 -0.92 13.23 -13.41
CA VAL A 135 0.50 13.47 -13.13
C VAL A 135 0.69 14.96 -12.88
N ILE A 136 1.43 15.31 -11.84
CA ILE A 136 1.78 16.70 -11.54
C ILE A 136 3.04 17.05 -12.33
N ASN A 137 2.91 17.99 -13.26
CA ASN A 137 4.06 18.61 -13.92
C ASN A 137 4.28 20.01 -13.32
N PHE A 138 5.40 20.18 -12.65
CA PHE A 138 5.79 21.50 -12.13
C PHE A 138 6.31 22.35 -13.30
N GLY A 139 5.45 23.12 -13.95
CA GLY A 139 5.82 24.06 -15.01
C GLY A 139 6.73 25.22 -14.56
N PHE A 140 7.03 25.33 -13.26
CA PHE A 140 7.90 26.34 -12.67
C PHE A 140 9.38 25.96 -12.73
N LEU A 141 9.72 24.67 -12.93
CA LEU A 141 11.11 24.26 -13.12
C LEU A 141 11.43 24.30 -14.61
N SER A 142 12.44 25.10 -14.99
CA SER A 142 12.88 25.22 -16.40
C SER A 142 13.19 23.86 -17.00
N GLU A 143 12.65 23.60 -18.19
CA GLU A 143 12.94 22.41 -18.98
C GLU A 143 14.48 22.31 -19.18
N GLY A 144 15.08 21.26 -18.64
CA GLY A 144 16.53 21.04 -18.67
C GLY A 144 17.23 21.04 -17.31
N SER A 145 16.53 21.42 -16.22
CA SER A 145 17.09 21.28 -14.87
C SER A 145 17.04 19.82 -14.39
N VAL A 146 18.14 19.35 -13.77
CA VAL A 146 18.21 18.01 -13.14
C VAL A 146 17.08 17.78 -12.16
N LEU A 147 16.69 18.80 -11.41
CA LEU A 147 15.58 18.79 -10.47
C LEU A 147 14.22 18.62 -11.18
N ALA A 148 14.03 19.24 -12.34
CA ALA A 148 12.83 19.06 -13.14
C ALA A 148 12.68 17.61 -13.63
N THR A 149 13.77 16.98 -14.05
CA THR A 149 13.76 15.59 -14.53
C THR A 149 13.46 14.58 -13.40
N ILE A 150 13.87 14.89 -12.16
CA ILE A 150 13.60 14.02 -11.00
C ILE A 150 12.15 14.18 -10.51
N PHE A 151 11.63 15.41 -10.42
CA PHE A 151 10.35 15.71 -9.76
C PHE A 151 9.15 15.81 -10.72
N ASN A 152 9.38 15.99 -12.04
CA ASN A 152 8.30 15.95 -13.02
C ASN A 152 7.86 14.50 -13.30
N GLY A 153 6.57 14.32 -13.46
CA GLY A 153 6.00 13.02 -13.80
C GLY A 153 5.54 12.19 -12.59
N PHE A 154 5.59 12.73 -11.38
CA PHE A 154 5.01 12.07 -10.21
C PHE A 154 3.50 12.19 -10.18
N CYS A 155 2.84 11.08 -9.84
CA CYS A 155 1.40 11.06 -9.58
C CYS A 155 1.10 11.71 -8.21
N TYR A 156 -0.15 12.13 -8.00
CA TYR A 156 -0.60 12.59 -6.68
C TYR A 156 -0.32 11.58 -5.57
N THR A 157 -0.39 10.29 -5.87
CA THR A 157 -0.11 9.19 -4.94
C THR A 157 1.33 9.17 -4.46
N ASP A 158 2.29 9.52 -5.31
CA ASP A 158 3.71 9.54 -4.94
C ASP A 158 4.00 10.64 -3.90
N TRP A 159 3.44 11.82 -4.11
CA TRP A 159 3.53 12.92 -3.14
C TRP A 159 2.84 12.59 -1.83
N PHE A 160 1.66 11.96 -1.92
CA PHE A 160 0.95 11.53 -0.73
C PHE A 160 1.74 10.49 0.07
N ALA A 161 2.47 9.60 -0.59
CA ALA A 161 3.33 8.62 0.06
C ALA A 161 4.45 9.26 0.89
N PHE A 162 5.14 10.28 0.36
CA PHE A 162 6.16 11.01 1.11
C PHE A 162 5.57 11.72 2.34
N ILE A 163 4.43 12.36 2.19
CA ILE A 163 3.72 13.02 3.30
C ILE A 163 3.30 11.97 4.34
N ALA A 164 2.80 10.82 3.91
CA ALA A 164 2.36 9.73 4.78
C ALA A 164 3.51 9.18 5.66
N VAL A 165 4.74 9.08 5.13
CA VAL A 165 5.91 8.68 5.92
C VAL A 165 6.15 9.63 7.09
N ILE A 166 6.11 10.94 6.82
CA ILE A 166 6.36 11.98 7.84
C ILE A 166 5.23 11.96 8.87
N LEU A 167 3.98 11.91 8.41
CA LEU A 167 2.80 11.87 9.29
C LEU A 167 2.79 10.61 10.16
N LEU A 168 3.11 9.45 9.59
CA LEU A 168 3.15 8.21 10.32
C LEU A 168 4.27 8.19 11.35
N SER A 169 5.45 8.69 11.01
CA SER A 169 6.56 8.85 11.95
C SER A 169 6.15 9.73 13.13
N PHE A 170 5.54 10.88 12.86
CA PHE A 170 5.01 11.76 13.90
C PHE A 170 3.94 11.06 14.74
N PHE A 171 2.99 10.37 14.08
CA PHE A 171 1.91 9.64 14.74
C PHE A 171 2.44 8.57 15.69
N LEU A 172 3.37 7.72 15.25
CA LEU A 172 3.92 6.63 16.06
C LEU A 172 4.76 7.11 17.24
N TYR A 173 5.56 8.18 17.05
CA TYR A 173 6.54 8.57 18.06
C TYR A 173 6.12 9.77 18.91
N LYS A 174 5.21 10.62 18.46
CA LYS A 174 4.84 11.87 19.12
C LYS A 174 3.38 11.91 19.62
N THR A 175 2.56 10.87 19.33
CA THR A 175 1.17 10.87 19.80
C THR A 175 0.92 9.84 20.91
N PRO A 176 -0.07 10.10 21.82
CA PRO A 176 -0.43 9.13 22.86
C PRO A 176 -1.01 7.83 22.30
N VAL A 177 -1.62 7.87 21.10
CA VAL A 177 -2.12 6.66 20.42
C VAL A 177 -0.95 5.78 19.95
N GLY A 178 0.06 6.38 19.34
CA GLY A 178 1.29 5.67 18.93
C GLY A 178 2.04 5.08 20.14
N LEU A 179 2.05 5.78 21.27
CA LEU A 179 2.62 5.25 22.51
C LEU A 179 1.89 3.99 22.99
N ARG A 180 0.54 4.04 23.03
CA ARG A 180 -0.29 2.87 23.41
C ARG A 180 -0.09 1.70 22.45
N LEU A 181 0.00 1.99 21.15
CA LEU A 181 0.21 0.99 20.10
C LEU A 181 1.54 0.26 20.30
N ARG A 182 2.64 0.98 20.56
CA ARG A 182 3.95 0.40 20.86
C ARG A 182 3.96 -0.36 22.19
N ALA A 183 3.30 0.15 23.22
CA ALA A 183 3.17 -0.53 24.51
C ALA A 183 2.50 -1.90 24.35
N VAL A 184 1.41 -1.98 23.56
CA VAL A 184 0.73 -3.23 23.23
C VAL A 184 1.64 -4.20 22.47
N GLY A 185 2.45 -3.69 21.55
CA GLY A 185 3.36 -4.53 20.78
C GLY A 185 4.52 -5.11 21.59
N TYR A 186 5.06 -4.34 22.53
CA TYR A 186 6.18 -4.80 23.37
C TYR A 186 5.75 -5.75 24.49
N HIS A 187 4.71 -5.39 25.24
CA HIS A 187 4.23 -6.18 26.38
C HIS A 187 2.70 -6.10 26.49
N PRO A 188 1.95 -6.96 25.79
CA PRO A 188 0.48 -6.94 25.80
C PRO A 188 -0.11 -7.07 27.21
N MET A 189 0.44 -7.98 28.03
CA MET A 189 -0.04 -8.20 29.43
C MET A 189 0.18 -6.96 30.30
N ALA A 190 1.30 -6.29 30.20
CA ALA A 190 1.56 -5.06 30.96
C ALA A 190 0.67 -3.91 30.47
N ALA A 191 0.34 -3.87 29.20
CA ALA A 191 -0.61 -2.87 28.65
C ALA A 191 -2.04 -3.11 29.20
N GLU A 192 -2.47 -4.36 29.32
CA GLU A 192 -3.78 -4.72 29.91
C GLU A 192 -3.87 -4.34 31.39
N THR A 193 -2.82 -4.60 32.19
CA THR A 193 -2.79 -4.18 33.62
C THR A 193 -2.80 -2.67 33.77
N ALA A 194 -2.28 -1.92 32.79
CA ALA A 194 -2.37 -0.45 32.74
C ALA A 194 -3.72 0.06 32.20
N GLY A 195 -4.73 -0.82 31.99
CA GLY A 195 -6.07 -0.46 31.53
C GLY A 195 -6.20 -0.23 30.02
N ILE A 196 -5.18 -0.59 29.24
CA ILE A 196 -5.21 -0.46 27.76
C ILE A 196 -5.82 -1.73 27.16
N SER A 197 -6.92 -1.60 26.42
CA SER A 197 -7.52 -2.73 25.73
C SER A 197 -6.69 -3.16 24.51
N VAL A 198 -5.90 -4.23 24.65
CA VAL A 198 -5.03 -4.78 23.60
C VAL A 198 -5.80 -5.05 22.30
N LYS A 199 -6.94 -5.73 22.40
CA LYS A 199 -7.78 -6.05 21.23
C LYS A 199 -8.21 -4.82 20.43
N ARG A 200 -8.64 -3.74 21.10
CA ARG A 200 -9.05 -2.51 20.40
C ARG A 200 -7.89 -1.85 19.67
N ILE A 201 -6.71 -1.80 20.29
CA ILE A 201 -5.51 -1.24 19.67
C ILE A 201 -5.07 -2.08 18.47
N GLN A 202 -5.15 -3.40 18.56
CA GLN A 202 -4.82 -4.30 17.47
C GLN A 202 -5.78 -4.17 16.28
N TYR A 203 -7.10 -4.09 16.54
CA TYR A 203 -8.07 -3.79 15.47
C TYR A 203 -7.78 -2.43 14.83
N PHE A 204 -7.55 -1.41 15.63
CA PHE A 204 -7.21 -0.08 15.12
C PHE A 204 -5.98 -0.12 14.21
N ALA A 205 -4.91 -0.85 14.61
CA ALA A 205 -3.67 -0.96 13.84
C ALA A 205 -3.85 -1.66 12.48
N ILE A 206 -4.79 -2.59 12.36
CA ILE A 206 -5.04 -3.30 11.11
C ILE A 206 -5.94 -2.48 10.17
N PHE A 207 -6.87 -1.69 10.72
CA PHE A 207 -7.78 -0.88 9.90
C PHE A 207 -7.21 0.48 9.50
N PHE A 208 -6.19 0.97 10.21
CA PHE A 208 -5.53 2.25 9.90
C PHE A 208 -4.62 2.11 8.69
#